data_ae22d36df8ed91ad150bfdf83df6ad7e
#
_entry.id   ae22d36df8ed91ad150bfdf83df6ad7e
#
_cell.length_a   1.000
_cell.length_b   1.000
_cell.length_c   1.000
_cell.angle_alpha   90.00
_cell.angle_beta   90.00
_cell.angle_gamma   90.00
#
_symmetry.space_group_name_H-M   'P 1'
#
loop_
_entity.id
_entity.type
_entity.pdbx_description
1 polymer ?
#
loop_
_entity_poly.entity_id
_entity_poly.type
_entity_poly.pdbx_seq_one_letter_code
_entity_poly.pdbx_strand_id
1 'polypeptide(L)'
;MSVLGILYWLSRLIAIAAIIHVVLDNRQPAKTMAWALVIYFIPLFGVIAYLFFGINYRKERLISRRSMDMLTKRSMLEFVEQRELDLPADYRPIINLFVNQSFSLPFINGQTAVFTSGYEFFPSLLRDISQARSHIHIDMYIIEDDALGRLVADALIDKVRHGVEVRVIYDDVGCWRVKRRFFERMRKEGIDAEPFMPVHFRQFTSKANYRNHRKIVVIDGSIGYVGGMNIAKRYVSTQWRDTMVRLEGGAVNGLQRAFLIDWYFVDRTLLSDRKYYTKPEIEGGLMQVVISGPNSTYPEIMQGYVRLILAAKDYVYLETPYFLPTDSVFLAMKTAAASGVDVRLLVPRHCDARFVEWASRSYLRR
;
A
#
# COMPACT_ATOMS: atom_id res chain seq x y z
N MET A 1 -35.56 -42.16 -0.46
CA MET A 1 -35.34 -40.68 -0.48
C MET A 1 -35.33 -40.25 -1.95
N SER A 2 -36.03 -39.20 -2.28
CA SER A 2 -35.91 -38.64 -3.64
C SER A 2 -34.54 -38.02 -3.86
N VAL A 3 -34.08 -37.96 -5.11
CA VAL A 3 -32.81 -37.30 -5.47
C VAL A 3 -32.69 -35.86 -4.92
N LEU A 4 -33.81 -35.14 -4.96
CA LEU A 4 -33.93 -33.79 -4.38
C LEU A 4 -33.71 -33.78 -2.86
N GLY A 5 -34.19 -34.81 -2.14
CA GLY A 5 -33.98 -34.96 -0.71
C GLY A 5 -32.47 -35.22 -0.35
N ILE A 6 -31.79 -36.00 -1.17
CA ILE A 6 -30.36 -36.26 -1.00
C ILE A 6 -29.55 -34.97 -1.24
N LEU A 7 -29.86 -34.25 -2.32
CA LEU A 7 -29.20 -32.95 -2.64
C LEU A 7 -29.44 -31.90 -1.55
N TYR A 8 -30.65 -31.84 -1.00
CA TYR A 8 -30.96 -30.94 0.12
C TYR A 8 -30.11 -31.25 1.35
N TRP A 9 -30.05 -32.49 1.81
CA TRP A 9 -29.27 -32.87 2.99
C TRP A 9 -27.76 -32.70 2.76
N LEU A 10 -27.27 -32.98 1.55
CA LEU A 10 -25.87 -32.75 1.19
C LEU A 10 -25.51 -31.25 1.26
N SER A 11 -26.38 -30.38 0.75
CA SER A 11 -26.18 -28.92 0.82
C SER A 11 -26.15 -28.42 2.26
N ARG A 12 -26.96 -28.98 3.15
CA ARG A 12 -26.95 -28.66 4.60
C ARG A 12 -25.69 -29.12 5.31
N LEU A 13 -25.18 -30.32 4.99
CA LEU A 13 -23.90 -30.79 5.52
C LEU A 13 -22.74 -29.90 5.11
N ILE A 14 -22.69 -29.51 3.84
CA ILE A 14 -21.69 -28.57 3.34
C ILE A 14 -21.78 -27.22 4.05
N ALA A 15 -23.00 -26.71 4.27
CA ALA A 15 -23.23 -25.45 4.98
C ALA A 15 -22.75 -25.52 6.45
N ILE A 16 -23.04 -26.61 7.14
CA ILE A 16 -22.59 -26.83 8.53
C ILE A 16 -21.06 -26.86 8.59
N ALA A 17 -20.41 -27.63 7.71
CA ALA A 17 -18.95 -27.67 7.63
C ALA A 17 -18.34 -26.29 7.34
N ALA A 18 -18.96 -25.51 6.42
CA ALA A 18 -18.53 -24.15 6.12
C ALA A 18 -18.72 -23.21 7.31
N ILE A 19 -19.83 -23.30 8.05
CA ILE A 19 -20.05 -22.50 9.28
C ILE A 19 -19.00 -22.81 10.33
N ILE A 20 -18.69 -24.08 10.56
CA ILE A 20 -17.62 -24.51 11.48
C ILE A 20 -16.29 -23.89 11.04
N HIS A 21 -15.98 -23.94 9.75
CA HIS A 21 -14.76 -23.33 9.22
C HIS A 21 -14.74 -21.80 9.45
N VAL A 22 -15.85 -21.10 9.21
CA VAL A 22 -16.00 -19.65 9.47
C VAL A 22 -15.75 -19.32 10.94
N VAL A 23 -16.28 -20.11 11.86
CA VAL A 23 -16.10 -19.93 13.31
C VAL A 23 -14.64 -20.18 13.72
N LEU A 24 -14.03 -21.26 13.21
CA LEU A 24 -12.63 -21.61 13.51
C LEU A 24 -11.62 -20.62 12.90
N ASP A 25 -11.98 -19.91 11.84
CA ASP A 25 -11.13 -18.86 11.27
C ASP A 25 -10.92 -17.66 12.22
N ASN A 26 -11.68 -17.60 13.30
CA ASN A 26 -11.54 -16.68 14.46
C ASN A 26 -11.36 -15.22 14.06
N ARG A 27 -12.37 -14.65 13.43
CA ARG A 27 -12.42 -13.26 12.98
C ARG A 27 -13.17 -12.36 13.95
N GLN A 28 -13.35 -11.13 13.51
CA GLN A 28 -14.27 -10.21 14.17
C GLN A 28 -15.64 -10.86 14.33
N PRO A 29 -16.20 -10.96 15.55
CA PRO A 29 -17.44 -11.69 15.82
C PRO A 29 -18.61 -11.30 14.90
N ALA A 30 -18.76 -10.01 14.60
CA ALA A 30 -19.79 -9.51 13.70
C ALA A 30 -19.67 -10.08 12.27
N LYS A 31 -18.45 -10.19 11.74
CA LYS A 31 -18.23 -10.77 10.40
C LYS A 31 -18.44 -12.28 10.40
N THR A 32 -18.02 -12.97 11.46
CA THR A 32 -18.26 -14.40 11.63
C THR A 32 -19.76 -14.69 11.67
N MET A 33 -20.52 -13.94 12.46
CA MET A 33 -21.98 -14.07 12.51
C MET A 33 -22.64 -13.76 11.15
N ALA A 34 -22.23 -12.68 10.49
CA ALA A 34 -22.79 -12.32 9.18
C ALA A 34 -22.59 -13.46 8.15
N TRP A 35 -21.39 -14.03 8.05
CA TRP A 35 -21.13 -15.15 7.15
C TRP A 35 -21.88 -16.42 7.56
N ALA A 36 -21.94 -16.73 8.86
CA ALA A 36 -22.70 -17.89 9.36
C ALA A 36 -24.19 -17.77 8.99
N LEU A 37 -24.79 -16.58 9.13
CA LEU A 37 -26.19 -16.34 8.76
C LEU A 37 -26.41 -16.46 7.23
N VAL A 38 -25.53 -15.88 6.41
CA VAL A 38 -25.63 -15.99 4.95
C VAL A 38 -25.55 -17.45 4.50
N ILE A 39 -24.59 -18.22 5.04
CA ILE A 39 -24.42 -19.65 4.72
C ILE A 39 -25.62 -20.46 5.22
N TYR A 40 -26.16 -20.15 6.40
CA TYR A 40 -27.31 -20.85 6.97
C TYR A 40 -28.59 -20.68 6.13
N PHE A 41 -28.91 -19.41 5.75
CA PHE A 41 -30.15 -19.12 5.02
C PHE A 41 -30.05 -19.42 3.52
N ILE A 42 -28.87 -19.27 2.91
CA ILE A 42 -28.65 -19.49 1.46
C ILE A 42 -27.43 -20.40 1.26
N PRO A 43 -27.54 -21.72 1.55
CA PRO A 43 -26.39 -22.61 1.72
C PRO A 43 -25.40 -22.60 0.57
N LEU A 44 -25.82 -22.91 -0.64
CA LEU A 44 -24.94 -23.01 -1.82
C LEU A 44 -24.33 -21.65 -2.19
N PHE A 45 -25.17 -20.64 -2.30
CA PHE A 45 -24.71 -19.29 -2.62
C PHE A 45 -23.85 -18.72 -1.52
N GLY A 46 -24.20 -18.91 -0.26
CA GLY A 46 -23.46 -18.44 0.90
C GLY A 46 -22.07 -19.06 0.99
N VAL A 47 -21.94 -20.36 0.73
CA VAL A 47 -20.62 -21.05 0.68
C VAL A 47 -19.79 -20.49 -0.47
N ILE A 48 -20.35 -20.37 -1.67
CA ILE A 48 -19.65 -19.80 -2.83
C ILE A 48 -19.21 -18.36 -2.53
N ALA A 49 -20.12 -17.53 -2.06
CA ALA A 49 -19.82 -16.15 -1.70
C ALA A 49 -18.73 -16.07 -0.61
N TYR A 50 -18.75 -16.95 0.40
CA TYR A 50 -17.72 -17.01 1.43
C TYR A 50 -16.36 -17.40 0.86
N LEU A 51 -16.28 -18.36 -0.05
CA LEU A 51 -15.05 -18.76 -0.71
C LEU A 51 -14.40 -17.61 -1.50
N PHE A 52 -15.23 -16.75 -2.11
CA PHE A 52 -14.74 -15.61 -2.89
C PHE A 52 -14.45 -14.36 -2.06
N PHE A 53 -15.28 -14.04 -1.08
CA PHE A 53 -15.24 -12.78 -0.34
C PHE A 53 -14.94 -12.96 1.14
N GLY A 54 -15.13 -14.17 1.63
CA GLY A 54 -15.04 -14.52 3.03
C GLY A 54 -13.65 -14.97 3.47
N ILE A 55 -12.83 -15.66 2.69
CA ILE A 55 -11.55 -16.23 3.12
C ILE A 55 -10.49 -15.15 3.36
N ASN A 56 -9.79 -15.25 4.51
CA ASN A 56 -8.71 -14.33 4.85
C ASN A 56 -7.35 -14.89 4.43
N TYR A 57 -6.90 -14.50 3.27
CA TYR A 57 -5.59 -14.89 2.76
C TYR A 57 -4.40 -14.20 3.47
N ARG A 58 -4.64 -13.28 4.43
CA ARG A 58 -3.57 -12.71 5.28
C ARG A 58 -2.84 -13.78 6.10
N LYS A 59 -3.49 -14.92 6.37
CA LYS A 59 -2.85 -16.06 7.05
C LYS A 59 -1.92 -16.84 6.13
N GLU A 60 -2.11 -16.76 4.83
CA GLU A 60 -1.15 -17.32 3.86
C GLU A 60 0.05 -16.37 3.82
N ARG A 61 1.16 -16.80 4.40
CA ARG A 61 2.43 -16.07 4.30
C ARG A 61 2.91 -16.12 2.85
N LEU A 62 2.59 -15.07 2.10
CA LEU A 62 2.97 -14.94 0.70
C LEU A 62 4.49 -14.80 0.53
N ILE A 63 5.19 -14.38 1.57
CA ILE A 63 6.65 -14.30 1.65
C ILE A 63 7.12 -15.09 2.86
N SER A 64 8.12 -15.96 2.68
CA SER A 64 8.69 -16.72 3.79
C SER A 64 9.35 -15.79 4.81
N ARG A 65 9.34 -16.16 6.11
CA ARG A 65 10.06 -15.39 7.14
C ARG A 65 11.54 -15.24 6.78
N ARG A 66 12.16 -16.30 6.26
CA ARG A 66 13.57 -16.28 5.86
C ARG A 66 13.85 -15.27 4.75
N SER A 67 13.00 -15.20 3.72
CA SER A 67 13.14 -14.23 2.64
C SER A 67 12.90 -12.80 3.12
N MET A 68 11.92 -12.60 4.00
CA MET A 68 11.67 -11.31 4.63
C MET A 68 12.85 -10.88 5.51
N ASP A 69 13.42 -11.79 6.29
CA ASP A 69 14.61 -11.54 7.11
C ASP A 69 15.83 -11.20 6.24
N MET A 70 16.02 -11.88 5.11
CA MET A 70 17.12 -11.56 4.19
C MET A 70 16.96 -10.17 3.54
N LEU A 71 15.75 -9.83 3.08
CA LEU A 71 15.45 -8.50 2.52
C LEU A 71 15.58 -7.39 3.57
N THR A 72 15.33 -7.72 4.84
CA THR A 72 15.28 -6.73 5.91
C THR A 72 16.58 -6.65 6.68
N LYS A 73 17.11 -7.77 7.16
CA LYS A 73 18.26 -7.81 8.06
C LYS A 73 19.58 -7.65 7.32
N ARG A 74 19.77 -8.32 6.20
CA ARG A 74 21.08 -8.35 5.52
C ARG A 74 21.39 -7.05 4.80
N SER A 75 20.38 -6.38 4.25
CA SER A 75 20.57 -5.13 3.51
C SER A 75 20.48 -3.88 4.36
N MET A 76 19.79 -3.91 5.51
CA MET A 76 19.56 -2.72 6.34
C MET A 76 20.29 -2.71 7.68
N LEU A 77 20.64 -3.86 8.29
CA LEU A 77 21.32 -3.89 9.60
C LEU A 77 22.68 -3.16 9.57
N GLU A 78 23.43 -3.29 8.49
CA GLU A 78 24.70 -2.57 8.35
C GLU A 78 24.54 -1.04 8.32
N PHE A 79 23.34 -0.53 8.03
CA PHE A 79 23.04 0.90 8.08
C PHE A 79 22.60 1.36 9.46
N VAL A 80 22.11 0.45 10.30
CA VAL A 80 21.55 0.74 11.63
C VAL A 80 22.59 0.63 12.72
N GLU A 81 23.53 -0.33 12.62
CA GLU A 81 24.56 -0.56 13.64
C GLU A 81 25.55 0.60 13.81
N GLN A 82 25.51 1.61 12.96
CA GLN A 82 26.47 2.70 12.95
C GLN A 82 25.96 4.05 13.50
N ARG A 83 24.69 4.19 13.87
CA ARG A 83 24.18 5.43 14.47
C ARG A 83 23.19 5.13 15.59
N GLU A 84 23.57 5.41 16.82
CA GLU A 84 22.64 5.69 17.90
C GLU A 84 21.90 7.00 17.54
N LEU A 85 20.72 6.87 16.92
CA LEU A 85 19.86 8.03 16.70
C LEU A 85 19.28 8.46 18.05
N ASP A 86 19.48 9.71 18.43
CA ASP A 86 18.78 10.30 19.56
C ASP A 86 17.30 10.43 19.23
N LEU A 87 16.51 9.48 19.72
CA LEU A 87 15.08 9.43 19.46
C LEU A 87 14.36 10.29 20.52
N PRO A 88 13.54 11.28 20.10
CA PRO A 88 12.77 12.09 21.03
C PRO A 88 11.91 11.21 21.96
N ALA A 89 11.97 11.44 23.25
CA ALA A 89 11.34 10.59 24.26
C ALA A 89 9.83 10.41 24.02
N ASP A 90 9.12 11.47 23.64
CA ASP A 90 7.68 11.46 23.37
C ASP A 90 7.30 10.55 22.19
N TYR A 91 8.16 10.42 21.17
CA TYR A 91 7.92 9.64 19.97
C TYR A 91 8.56 8.24 20.00
N ARG A 92 9.47 7.98 20.93
CA ARG A 92 10.15 6.67 21.06
C ARG A 92 9.19 5.47 21.10
N PRO A 93 8.05 5.51 21.82
CA PRO A 93 7.10 4.38 21.84
C PRO A 93 6.45 4.12 20.47
N ILE A 94 6.18 5.17 19.67
CA ILE A 94 5.60 5.04 18.32
C ILE A 94 6.65 4.48 17.37
N ILE A 95 7.87 4.99 17.42
CA ILE A 95 8.99 4.52 16.60
C ILE A 95 9.27 3.05 16.87
N ASN A 96 9.38 2.66 18.13
CA ASN A 96 9.65 1.29 18.55
C ASN A 96 8.51 0.32 18.16
N LEU A 97 7.26 0.77 18.16
CA LEU A 97 6.14 -0.03 17.67
C LEU A 97 6.40 -0.55 16.25
N PHE A 98 6.83 0.32 15.35
CA PHE A 98 7.06 -0.03 13.95
C PHE A 98 8.39 -0.74 13.72
N VAL A 99 9.43 -0.42 14.50
CA VAL A 99 10.67 -1.18 14.48
C VAL A 99 10.41 -2.64 14.86
N ASN A 100 9.66 -2.89 15.93
CA ASN A 100 9.40 -4.22 16.44
C ASN A 100 8.42 -5.04 15.58
N GLN A 101 7.44 -4.38 14.95
CA GLN A 101 6.42 -5.08 14.16
C GLN A 101 6.82 -5.35 12.72
N SER A 102 7.41 -4.38 12.07
CA SER A 102 7.66 -4.41 10.62
C SER A 102 9.09 -4.06 10.24
N PHE A 103 9.99 -3.90 11.21
CA PHE A 103 11.36 -3.48 10.99
C PHE A 103 11.44 -2.16 10.17
N SER A 104 10.49 -1.27 10.41
CA SER A 104 10.53 0.08 9.86
C SER A 104 11.48 0.93 10.68
N LEU A 105 12.68 1.15 10.16
CA LEU A 105 13.72 1.88 10.86
C LEU A 105 13.53 3.39 10.71
N PRO A 106 13.86 4.20 11.73
CA PRO A 106 13.92 5.64 11.61
C PRO A 106 15.22 6.05 10.90
N PHE A 107 15.13 7.12 10.11
CA PHE A 107 16.26 7.70 9.37
C PHE A 107 16.27 9.22 9.50
N ILE A 108 17.46 9.82 9.42
CA ILE A 108 17.58 11.25 9.18
C ILE A 108 17.36 11.50 7.69
N ASN A 109 16.46 12.43 7.39
CA ASN A 109 16.15 12.85 6.02
C ASN A 109 16.51 14.33 5.86
N GLY A 110 17.18 14.66 4.75
CA GLY A 110 17.58 16.03 4.46
C GLY A 110 16.43 16.87 3.91
N GLN A 111 16.33 16.92 2.58
CA GLN A 111 15.32 17.75 1.93
C GLN A 111 13.99 17.03 1.76
N THR A 112 12.92 17.80 1.90
CA THR A 112 11.56 17.34 1.65
C THR A 112 10.79 18.40 0.86
N ALA A 113 10.17 18.00 -0.25
CA ALA A 113 9.25 18.84 -1.00
C ALA A 113 7.87 18.20 -1.06
N VAL A 114 6.83 18.99 -0.89
CA VAL A 114 5.43 18.54 -0.95
C VAL A 114 4.78 19.15 -2.17
N PHE A 115 4.26 18.30 -3.04
CA PHE A 115 3.51 18.69 -4.23
C PHE A 115 2.02 18.44 -4.00
N THR A 116 1.19 19.41 -4.26
CA THR A 116 -0.27 19.32 -4.17
C THR A 116 -0.94 19.28 -5.53
N SER A 117 -0.14 19.34 -6.59
CA SER A 117 -0.57 19.36 -7.99
C SER A 117 0.35 18.50 -8.86
N GLY A 118 -0.23 17.79 -9.81
CA GLY A 118 0.54 17.06 -10.84
C GLY A 118 1.35 17.99 -11.75
N TYR A 119 0.95 19.25 -11.89
CA TYR A 119 1.73 20.27 -12.63
C TYR A 119 3.09 20.56 -12.01
N GLU A 120 3.22 20.39 -10.69
CA GLU A 120 4.49 20.54 -9.98
C GLU A 120 5.25 19.22 -9.87
N PHE A 121 4.52 18.14 -9.57
CA PHE A 121 5.09 16.80 -9.34
C PHE A 121 5.75 16.21 -10.59
N PHE A 122 5.04 16.17 -11.73
CA PHE A 122 5.57 15.45 -12.91
C PHE A 122 6.80 16.11 -13.54
N PRO A 123 6.94 17.44 -13.64
CA PRO A 123 8.20 18.04 -14.05
C PRO A 123 9.36 17.73 -13.10
N SER A 124 9.11 17.68 -11.79
CA SER A 124 10.12 17.28 -10.80
C SER A 124 10.53 15.83 -10.99
N LEU A 125 9.57 14.92 -11.13
CA LEU A 125 9.81 13.50 -11.37
C LEU A 125 10.62 13.27 -12.65
N LEU A 126 10.22 13.89 -13.77
CA LEU A 126 10.92 13.75 -15.06
C LEU A 126 12.34 14.29 -15.01
N ARG A 127 12.58 15.38 -14.29
CA ARG A 127 13.92 15.92 -14.04
C ARG A 127 14.78 14.92 -13.29
N ASP A 128 14.28 14.40 -12.18
CA ASP A 128 15.03 13.43 -11.37
C ASP A 128 15.27 12.12 -12.14
N ILE A 129 14.31 11.63 -12.93
CA ILE A 129 14.50 10.51 -13.86
C ILE A 129 15.63 10.82 -14.83
N SER A 130 15.66 12.01 -15.45
CA SER A 130 16.71 12.39 -16.41
C SER A 130 18.11 12.40 -15.81
N GLN A 131 18.22 12.62 -14.50
CA GLN A 131 19.49 12.68 -13.77
C GLN A 131 19.94 11.32 -13.20
N ALA A 132 19.09 10.29 -13.26
CA ALA A 132 19.39 8.96 -12.75
C ALA A 132 20.65 8.36 -13.39
N ARG A 133 21.47 7.67 -12.57
CA ARG A 133 22.77 7.11 -12.99
C ARG A 133 22.91 5.61 -12.73
N SER A 134 22.18 5.07 -11.76
CA SER A 134 22.30 3.69 -11.31
C SER A 134 21.02 2.91 -11.52
N HIS A 135 19.93 3.31 -10.87
CA HIS A 135 18.67 2.58 -10.93
C HIS A 135 17.44 3.46 -10.69
N ILE A 136 16.31 3.04 -11.27
CA ILE A 136 15.00 3.62 -11.04
C ILE A 136 14.04 2.49 -10.69
N HIS A 137 13.41 2.58 -9.53
CA HIS A 137 12.41 1.65 -9.05
C HIS A 137 11.06 2.35 -8.90
N ILE A 138 10.04 1.85 -9.57
CA ILE A 138 8.68 2.40 -9.56
C ILE A 138 7.70 1.34 -9.08
N ASP A 139 6.95 1.62 -8.04
CA ASP A 139 5.81 0.84 -7.59
C ASP A 139 4.57 1.73 -7.64
N MET A 140 3.69 1.46 -8.60
CA MET A 140 2.59 2.35 -8.95
C MET A 140 1.27 1.59 -9.10
N TYR A 141 0.22 2.06 -8.42
CA TYR A 141 -1.09 1.44 -8.54
C TYR A 141 -1.69 1.58 -9.94
N ILE A 142 -1.60 2.79 -10.53
CA ILE A 142 -2.09 3.06 -11.90
C ILE A 142 -1.00 3.71 -12.73
N ILE A 143 -0.74 3.11 -13.91
CA ILE A 143 0.01 3.74 -15.00
C ILE A 143 -0.90 3.67 -16.22
N GLU A 144 -1.35 4.82 -16.75
CA GLU A 144 -2.25 4.86 -17.91
C GLU A 144 -1.47 4.98 -19.23
N ASP A 145 -1.99 4.37 -20.31
CA ASP A 145 -1.50 4.56 -21.68
C ASP A 145 -2.08 5.87 -22.26
N ASP A 146 -1.80 6.98 -21.59
CA ASP A 146 -2.15 8.34 -22.01
C ASP A 146 -0.89 9.16 -22.35
N ALA A 147 -1.05 10.44 -22.66
CA ALA A 147 0.09 11.30 -23.02
C ALA A 147 1.14 11.37 -21.92
N LEU A 148 0.72 11.44 -20.64
CA LEU A 148 1.62 11.51 -19.50
C LEU A 148 2.31 10.18 -19.23
N GLY A 149 1.54 9.08 -19.24
CA GLY A 149 2.11 7.74 -19.06
C GLY A 149 3.13 7.37 -20.12
N ARG A 150 2.89 7.78 -21.38
CA ARG A 150 3.85 7.61 -22.48
C ARG A 150 5.09 8.46 -22.28
N LEU A 151 4.94 9.71 -21.86
CA LEU A 151 6.08 10.60 -21.58
C LEU A 151 6.99 10.02 -20.50
N VAL A 152 6.42 9.53 -19.40
CA VAL A 152 7.18 8.87 -18.34
C VAL A 152 7.83 7.57 -18.84
N ALA A 153 7.09 6.73 -19.61
CA ALA A 153 7.64 5.51 -20.18
C ALA A 153 8.81 5.80 -21.13
N ASP A 154 8.71 6.84 -21.97
CA ASP A 154 9.78 7.24 -22.89
C ASP A 154 11.02 7.73 -22.13
N ALA A 155 10.84 8.49 -21.06
CA ALA A 155 11.94 8.92 -20.20
C ALA A 155 12.65 7.73 -19.52
N LEU A 156 11.91 6.72 -19.07
CA LEU A 156 12.45 5.49 -18.48
C LEU A 156 13.21 4.65 -19.53
N ILE A 157 12.67 4.52 -20.74
CA ILE A 157 13.32 3.82 -21.87
C ILE A 157 14.64 4.52 -22.23
N ASP A 158 14.66 5.85 -22.27
CA ASP A 158 15.89 6.60 -22.52
C ASP A 158 16.96 6.27 -21.48
N LYS A 159 16.59 6.19 -20.20
CA LYS A 159 17.52 5.83 -19.11
C LYS A 159 18.06 4.41 -19.23
N VAL A 160 17.23 3.43 -19.61
CA VAL A 160 17.71 2.05 -19.88
C VAL A 160 18.74 2.03 -21.00
N ARG A 161 18.52 2.78 -22.09
CA ARG A 161 19.48 2.90 -23.20
C ARG A 161 20.82 3.51 -22.78
N HIS A 162 20.83 4.26 -21.67
CA HIS A 162 22.05 4.82 -21.05
C HIS A 162 22.59 3.96 -19.89
N GLY A 163 22.15 2.70 -19.77
CA GLY A 163 22.69 1.74 -18.81
C GLY A 163 22.12 1.83 -17.38
N VAL A 164 21.04 2.57 -17.17
CA VAL A 164 20.35 2.63 -15.87
C VAL A 164 19.41 1.43 -15.74
N GLU A 165 19.44 0.75 -14.61
CA GLU A 165 18.50 -0.33 -14.29
C GLU A 165 17.11 0.25 -13.99
N VAL A 166 16.08 -0.20 -14.70
CA VAL A 166 14.70 0.28 -14.46
C VAL A 166 13.76 -0.88 -14.16
N ARG A 167 13.10 -0.82 -12.99
CA ARG A 167 12.10 -1.79 -12.56
C ARG A 167 10.80 -1.10 -12.24
N VAL A 168 9.70 -1.66 -12.74
CA VAL A 168 8.36 -1.11 -12.59
C VAL A 168 7.40 -2.20 -12.10
N ILE A 169 6.78 -1.97 -10.95
CA ILE A 169 5.63 -2.74 -10.48
C ILE A 169 4.38 -1.94 -10.78
N TYR A 170 3.39 -2.58 -11.40
CA TYR A 170 2.07 -1.98 -11.61
C TYR A 170 0.96 -2.93 -11.14
N ASP A 171 -0.14 -2.39 -10.59
CA ASP A 171 -1.27 -3.23 -10.18
C ASP A 171 -2.10 -3.66 -11.39
N ASP A 172 -2.34 -4.96 -11.56
CA ASP A 172 -3.04 -5.51 -12.74
C ASP A 172 -4.51 -5.05 -12.81
N VAL A 173 -5.18 -4.84 -11.65
CA VAL A 173 -6.54 -4.30 -11.61
C VAL A 173 -6.53 -2.78 -11.77
N GLY A 174 -5.58 -2.08 -11.14
CA GLY A 174 -5.40 -0.64 -11.32
C GLY A 174 -5.16 -0.26 -12.79
N CYS A 175 -4.42 -1.11 -13.51
CA CYS A 175 -4.08 -0.92 -14.92
C CYS A 175 -4.97 -1.72 -15.89
N TRP A 176 -6.13 -2.24 -15.49
CA TRP A 176 -6.96 -3.16 -16.28
C TRP A 176 -7.44 -2.61 -17.63
N ARG A 177 -7.50 -1.27 -17.77
CA ARG A 177 -7.86 -0.59 -19.02
C ARG A 177 -6.68 -0.37 -19.96
N VAL A 178 -5.47 -0.56 -19.44
CA VAL A 178 -4.24 -0.38 -20.23
C VAL A 178 -4.01 -1.59 -21.11
N LYS A 179 -3.76 -1.36 -22.37
CA LYS A 179 -3.48 -2.45 -23.31
C LYS A 179 -2.12 -3.09 -22.97
N ARG A 180 -2.04 -4.41 -22.98
CA ARG A 180 -0.81 -5.17 -22.70
C ARG A 180 0.40 -4.68 -23.51
N ARG A 181 0.20 -4.27 -24.76
CA ARG A 181 1.25 -3.74 -25.65
C ARG A 181 2.01 -2.55 -25.04
N PHE A 182 1.41 -1.77 -24.13
CA PHE A 182 2.09 -0.66 -23.46
C PHE A 182 3.23 -1.15 -22.57
N PHE A 183 2.96 -2.10 -21.69
CA PHE A 183 3.98 -2.70 -20.83
C PHE A 183 4.94 -3.62 -21.62
N GLU A 184 4.45 -4.32 -22.65
CA GLU A 184 5.28 -5.11 -23.56
C GLU A 184 6.32 -4.26 -24.30
N ARG A 185 5.94 -3.03 -24.71
CA ARG A 185 6.89 -2.07 -25.27
C ARG A 185 7.99 -1.73 -24.25
N MET A 186 7.63 -1.43 -23.00
CA MET A 186 8.62 -1.14 -21.95
C MET A 186 9.59 -2.32 -21.76
N ARG A 187 9.06 -3.55 -21.70
CA ARG A 187 9.89 -4.77 -21.57
C ARG A 187 10.82 -4.99 -22.76
N LYS A 188 10.35 -4.78 -23.98
CA LYS A 188 11.17 -4.91 -25.20
C LYS A 188 12.33 -3.92 -25.23
N GLU A 189 12.18 -2.78 -24.59
CA GLU A 189 13.22 -1.75 -24.47
C GLU A 189 14.12 -1.95 -23.23
N GLY A 190 13.95 -3.06 -22.50
CA GLY A 190 14.82 -3.46 -21.39
C GLY A 190 14.36 -3.01 -19.99
N ILE A 191 13.13 -2.53 -19.84
CA ILE A 191 12.54 -2.25 -18.52
C ILE A 191 11.98 -3.55 -17.94
N ASP A 192 12.35 -3.91 -16.72
CA ASP A 192 11.72 -4.99 -15.96
C ASP A 192 10.36 -4.48 -15.43
N ALA A 193 9.27 -4.82 -16.11
CA ALA A 193 7.93 -4.35 -15.75
C ALA A 193 7.01 -5.52 -15.38
N GLU A 194 6.61 -5.60 -14.09
CA GLU A 194 5.87 -6.75 -13.56
C GLU A 194 4.51 -6.36 -12.97
N PRO A 195 3.44 -7.14 -13.27
CA PRO A 195 2.13 -6.90 -12.69
C PRO A 195 2.06 -7.43 -11.25
N PHE A 196 1.57 -6.59 -10.34
CA PHE A 196 1.25 -7.05 -8.99
C PHE A 196 -0.06 -7.84 -9.00
N MET A 197 0.00 -9.09 -8.54
CA MET A 197 -1.13 -10.03 -8.46
C MET A 197 -1.94 -10.10 -9.78
N PRO A 198 -1.36 -10.64 -10.85
CA PRO A 198 -2.05 -10.79 -12.13
C PRO A 198 -3.33 -11.61 -11.99
N VAL A 199 -4.41 -11.11 -12.59
CA VAL A 199 -5.74 -11.70 -12.50
C VAL A 199 -6.10 -12.33 -13.84
N HIS A 200 -5.98 -13.64 -13.95
CA HIS A 200 -6.28 -14.37 -15.18
C HIS A 200 -7.79 -14.43 -15.49
N PHE A 201 -8.64 -14.48 -14.45
CA PHE A 201 -10.10 -14.43 -14.56
C PHE A 201 -10.63 -13.27 -13.71
N ARG A 202 -10.72 -12.08 -14.32
CA ARG A 202 -11.04 -10.81 -13.63
C ARG A 202 -12.35 -10.80 -12.86
N GLN A 203 -13.31 -11.70 -13.20
CA GLN A 203 -14.64 -11.71 -12.59
C GLN A 203 -14.78 -12.65 -11.39
N PHE A 204 -13.86 -13.60 -11.18
CA PHE A 204 -14.00 -14.68 -10.20
C PHE A 204 -12.74 -14.94 -9.38
N THR A 205 -12.07 -13.91 -8.88
CA THR A 205 -10.91 -14.11 -8.03
C THR A 205 -11.17 -13.62 -6.61
N SER A 206 -11.00 -14.53 -5.65
CA SER A 206 -11.00 -14.23 -4.22
C SER A 206 -9.93 -13.23 -3.79
N LYS A 207 -8.91 -13.02 -4.64
CA LYS A 207 -7.80 -12.08 -4.42
C LYS A 207 -8.05 -10.70 -5.04
N ALA A 208 -9.24 -10.43 -5.58
CA ALA A 208 -9.56 -9.14 -6.21
C ALA A 208 -9.38 -7.94 -5.27
N ASN A 209 -9.59 -8.13 -3.96
CA ASN A 209 -9.46 -7.11 -2.94
C ASN A 209 -8.01 -6.92 -2.42
N TYR A 210 -7.09 -7.82 -2.79
CA TYR A 210 -5.68 -7.72 -2.39
C TYR A 210 -4.92 -6.97 -3.47
N ARG A 211 -4.86 -5.63 -3.31
CA ARG A 211 -4.22 -4.74 -4.29
C ARG A 211 -3.02 -4.03 -3.68
N ASN A 212 -2.05 -3.71 -4.51
CA ASN A 212 -0.95 -2.84 -4.14
C ASN A 212 -1.32 -1.39 -4.46
N HIS A 213 -1.73 -0.63 -3.45
CA HIS A 213 -2.16 0.76 -3.64
C HIS A 213 -1.04 1.77 -3.39
N ARG A 214 0.22 1.32 -3.42
CA ARG A 214 1.40 2.18 -3.23
C ARG A 214 1.66 3.03 -4.47
N LYS A 215 2.25 4.19 -4.26
CA LYS A 215 2.83 5.04 -5.28
C LYS A 215 4.19 5.46 -4.75
N ILE A 216 5.20 4.72 -5.17
CA ILE A 216 6.59 4.89 -4.74
C ILE A 216 7.45 5.00 -6.00
N VAL A 217 8.36 5.97 -6.00
CA VAL A 217 9.47 6.02 -6.96
C VAL A 217 10.75 6.17 -6.16
N VAL A 218 11.76 5.40 -6.47
CA VAL A 218 13.11 5.53 -5.92
C VAL A 218 14.10 5.67 -7.06
N ILE A 219 14.96 6.67 -6.97
CA ILE A 219 15.99 6.97 -7.97
C ILE A 219 17.34 6.98 -7.25
N ASP A 220 18.26 6.12 -7.72
CA ASP A 220 19.63 5.97 -7.22
C ASP A 220 19.74 5.77 -5.70
N GLY A 221 18.66 5.29 -5.04
CA GLY A 221 18.59 5.12 -3.59
C GLY A 221 18.66 6.42 -2.77
N SER A 222 18.77 7.58 -3.41
CA SER A 222 18.95 8.89 -2.78
C SER A 222 17.76 9.82 -2.90
N ILE A 223 16.95 9.68 -3.94
CA ILE A 223 15.72 10.43 -4.16
C ILE A 223 14.55 9.47 -4.10
N GLY A 224 13.51 9.83 -3.38
CA GLY A 224 12.29 9.05 -3.25
C GLY A 224 11.03 9.89 -3.39
N TYR A 225 9.99 9.31 -3.98
CA TYR A 225 8.66 9.90 -4.03
C TYR A 225 7.65 8.94 -3.39
N VAL A 226 6.74 9.49 -2.61
CA VAL A 226 5.63 8.74 -2.00
C VAL A 226 4.40 9.62 -1.86
N GLY A 227 3.21 9.09 -2.16
CA GLY A 227 1.97 9.86 -2.02
C GLY A 227 0.76 9.20 -2.68
N GLY A 228 -0.19 10.03 -3.09
CA GLY A 228 -1.46 9.59 -3.67
C GLY A 228 -1.52 9.63 -5.19
N MET A 229 -0.65 10.41 -5.87
CA MET A 229 -0.72 10.61 -7.32
C MET A 229 -0.24 9.37 -8.08
N ASN A 230 -1.06 8.92 -9.04
CA ASN A 230 -0.68 7.90 -10.01
C ASN A 230 -0.14 8.52 -11.29
N ILE A 231 0.48 7.71 -12.16
CA ILE A 231 0.96 8.17 -13.47
C ILE A 231 -0.21 8.14 -14.46
N ALA A 232 -0.98 9.22 -14.48
CA ALA A 232 -2.13 9.39 -15.36
C ALA A 232 -2.45 10.88 -15.59
N LYS A 233 -2.86 11.24 -16.80
CA LYS A 233 -3.17 12.61 -17.23
C LYS A 233 -4.14 13.35 -16.30
N ARG A 234 -5.08 12.62 -15.67
CA ARG A 234 -6.07 13.23 -14.78
C ARG A 234 -5.45 13.95 -13.56
N TYR A 235 -4.25 13.55 -13.12
CA TYR A 235 -3.53 14.22 -12.02
C TYR A 235 -2.91 15.57 -12.46
N VAL A 236 -2.78 15.81 -13.76
CA VAL A 236 -2.41 17.11 -14.34
C VAL A 236 -3.71 17.85 -14.72
N SER A 237 -4.49 18.23 -13.71
CA SER A 237 -5.78 18.88 -13.86
C SER A 237 -6.08 19.70 -12.62
N THR A 238 -6.72 20.85 -12.80
CA THR A 238 -7.18 21.71 -11.69
C THR A 238 -8.34 21.10 -10.90
N GLN A 239 -9.00 20.09 -11.46
CA GLN A 239 -10.15 19.42 -10.82
C GLN A 239 -9.73 18.23 -9.91
N TRP A 240 -8.48 17.78 -10.01
CA TRP A 240 -7.99 16.65 -9.24
C TRP A 240 -6.82 17.09 -8.34
N ARG A 241 -7.10 17.20 -7.05
CA ARG A 241 -6.09 17.48 -6.05
C ARG A 241 -5.65 16.18 -5.38
N ASP A 242 -4.35 15.99 -5.27
CA ASP A 242 -3.73 14.91 -4.53
C ASP A 242 -2.36 15.38 -4.01
N THR A 243 -1.72 14.61 -3.16
CA THR A 243 -0.45 14.99 -2.56
C THR A 243 0.65 13.96 -2.87
N MET A 244 1.81 14.46 -3.27
CA MET A 244 3.03 13.68 -3.43
C MET A 244 4.18 14.35 -2.65
N VAL A 245 4.99 13.54 -1.99
CA VAL A 245 6.15 14.00 -1.24
C VAL A 245 7.41 13.50 -1.93
N ARG A 246 8.35 14.42 -2.19
CA ARG A 246 9.71 14.10 -2.61
C ARG A 246 10.61 14.12 -1.39
N LEU A 247 11.39 13.09 -1.21
CA LEU A 247 12.36 12.92 -0.14
C LEU A 247 13.75 12.85 -0.75
N GLU A 248 14.71 13.44 -0.06
CA GLU A 248 16.13 13.31 -0.39
C GLU A 248 16.90 13.04 0.89
N GLY A 249 17.48 11.84 0.99
CA GLY A 249 18.23 11.43 2.18
C GLY A 249 17.90 10.03 2.69
N GLY A 250 18.13 9.81 3.98
CA GLY A 250 18.09 8.48 4.59
C GLY A 250 16.72 7.81 4.57
N ALA A 251 15.63 8.57 4.62
CA ALA A 251 14.25 8.02 4.57
C ALA A 251 13.95 7.29 3.26
N VAL A 252 14.67 7.61 2.17
CA VAL A 252 14.56 6.90 0.88
C VAL A 252 14.88 5.41 1.03
N ASN A 253 15.76 5.03 1.96
CA ASN A 253 16.04 3.62 2.25
C ASN A 253 14.79 2.85 2.71
N GLY A 254 13.89 3.52 3.43
CA GLY A 254 12.59 2.94 3.81
C GLY A 254 11.69 2.69 2.60
N LEU A 255 11.63 3.62 1.64
CA LEU A 255 10.90 3.46 0.38
C LEU A 255 11.52 2.37 -0.50
N GLN A 256 12.86 2.36 -0.59
CA GLN A 256 13.60 1.34 -1.32
C GLN A 256 13.30 -0.07 -0.79
N ARG A 257 13.30 -0.22 0.54
CA ARG A 257 12.91 -1.48 1.18
C ARG A 257 11.48 -1.87 0.84
N ALA A 258 10.54 -0.93 0.86
CA ALA A 258 9.14 -1.19 0.51
C ALA A 258 9.04 -1.75 -0.92
N PHE A 259 9.72 -1.11 -1.88
CA PHE A 259 9.79 -1.57 -3.27
C PHE A 259 10.40 -2.97 -3.37
N LEU A 260 11.54 -3.23 -2.74
CA LEU A 260 12.24 -4.52 -2.85
C LEU A 260 11.43 -5.69 -2.26
N ILE A 261 10.64 -5.45 -1.22
CA ILE A 261 9.69 -6.45 -0.68
C ILE A 261 8.63 -6.79 -1.72
N ASP A 262 8.05 -5.77 -2.37
CA ASP A 262 7.04 -5.98 -3.39
C ASP A 262 7.64 -6.57 -4.68
N TRP A 263 8.86 -6.19 -5.04
CA TRP A 263 9.58 -6.79 -6.16
C TRP A 263 9.80 -8.28 -5.95
N TYR A 264 10.30 -8.67 -4.77
CA TYR A 264 10.43 -10.08 -4.43
C TYR A 264 9.09 -10.83 -4.47
N PHE A 265 8.00 -10.14 -4.15
CA PHE A 265 6.68 -10.74 -4.22
C PHE A 265 6.26 -11.05 -5.66
N VAL A 266 6.54 -10.17 -6.63
CA VAL A 266 6.11 -10.32 -8.04
C VAL A 266 7.07 -11.16 -8.88
N ASP A 267 8.39 -10.96 -8.74
CA ASP A 267 9.42 -11.57 -9.57
C ASP A 267 10.14 -12.75 -8.91
N ARG A 268 10.07 -12.89 -7.59
CA ARG A 268 10.81 -13.89 -6.79
C ARG A 268 12.33 -13.72 -6.77
N THR A 269 12.86 -12.68 -7.38
CA THR A 269 14.29 -12.36 -7.34
C THR A 269 14.63 -11.57 -6.09
N LEU A 270 15.58 -12.07 -5.30
CA LEU A 270 16.06 -11.39 -4.10
C LEU A 270 17.10 -10.32 -4.47
N LEU A 271 16.66 -9.07 -4.53
CA LEU A 271 17.55 -7.93 -4.75
C LEU A 271 18.08 -7.43 -3.40
N SER A 272 19.29 -7.79 -3.04
CA SER A 272 19.93 -7.42 -1.77
C SER A 272 21.25 -6.68 -1.95
N ASP A 273 21.50 -6.13 -3.14
CA ASP A 273 22.71 -5.40 -3.44
C ASP A 273 22.77 -4.08 -2.66
N ARG A 274 23.94 -3.77 -2.12
CA ARG A 274 24.21 -2.52 -1.39
C ARG A 274 24.02 -1.27 -2.24
N LYS A 275 24.18 -1.37 -3.56
CA LYS A 275 24.01 -0.24 -4.49
C LYS A 275 22.63 0.41 -4.42
N TYR A 276 21.61 -0.34 -3.95
CA TYR A 276 20.26 0.17 -3.81
C TYR A 276 20.04 1.07 -2.59
N TYR A 277 20.97 1.07 -1.65
CA TYR A 277 20.89 1.84 -0.42
C TYR A 277 22.00 2.87 -0.33
N THR A 278 21.67 4.05 0.14
CA THR A 278 22.63 5.14 0.34
C THR A 278 22.83 5.42 1.81
N LYS A 279 24.02 5.93 2.16
CA LYS A 279 24.36 6.44 3.50
C LYS A 279 24.60 7.96 3.39
N PRO A 280 23.57 8.77 3.23
CA PRO A 280 23.78 10.20 3.16
C PRO A 280 24.21 10.72 4.53
N GLU A 281 25.33 11.45 4.55
CA GLU A 281 25.72 12.29 5.70
C GLU A 281 24.97 13.61 5.59
N ILE A 282 23.74 13.64 6.12
CA ILE A 282 22.83 14.77 5.98
C ILE A 282 22.28 15.13 7.36
N GLU A 283 22.24 16.41 7.67
CA GLU A 283 21.47 16.98 8.77
C GLU A 283 20.01 17.16 8.32
N GLY A 284 19.07 16.88 9.20
CA GLY A 284 17.65 17.03 8.84
C GLY A 284 16.70 16.44 9.87
N GLY A 285 15.44 16.24 9.45
CA GLY A 285 14.39 15.71 10.30
C GLY A 285 14.40 14.19 10.42
N LEU A 286 13.91 13.68 11.54
CA LEU A 286 13.71 12.25 11.74
C LEU A 286 12.46 11.79 10.96
N MET A 287 12.61 10.76 10.16
CA MET A 287 11.52 10.15 9.39
C MET A 287 11.52 8.63 9.51
N GLN A 288 10.32 8.06 9.47
CA GLN A 288 10.12 6.61 9.48
C GLN A 288 9.09 6.24 8.43
N VAL A 289 9.46 5.34 7.52
CA VAL A 289 8.56 4.80 6.49
C VAL A 289 7.90 3.54 7.03
N VAL A 290 6.59 3.59 7.19
CA VAL A 290 5.78 2.45 7.66
C VAL A 290 4.94 1.92 6.52
N ILE A 291 5.02 0.62 6.29
CA ILE A 291 4.26 -0.06 5.24
C ILE A 291 3.25 -1.03 5.85
N SER A 292 2.11 -1.15 5.20
CA SER A 292 1.09 -2.15 5.52
C SER A 292 0.51 -2.69 4.21
N GLY A 293 0.19 -3.96 4.17
CA GLY A 293 -0.30 -4.58 2.94
C GLY A 293 -0.97 -5.93 3.19
N PRO A 294 -1.38 -6.61 2.13
CA PRO A 294 -1.99 -7.94 2.24
C PRO A 294 -1.10 -8.97 2.94
N ASN A 295 0.22 -8.75 2.90
CA ASN A 295 1.24 -9.63 3.48
C ASN A 295 1.59 -9.28 4.94
N SER A 296 1.08 -8.16 5.44
CA SER A 296 1.37 -7.70 6.80
C SER A 296 0.71 -8.59 7.84
N THR A 297 1.47 -8.95 8.88
CA THR A 297 0.95 -9.70 10.02
C THR A 297 0.05 -8.82 10.89
N TYR A 298 0.39 -7.54 11.00
CA TYR A 298 -0.32 -6.53 11.79
C TYR A 298 -0.90 -5.45 10.88
N PRO A 299 -1.93 -4.73 11.30
CA PRO A 299 -2.43 -3.55 10.59
C PRO A 299 -1.61 -2.30 10.99
N GLU A 300 -0.33 -2.26 10.61
CA GLU A 300 0.68 -1.32 11.10
C GLU A 300 0.24 0.14 10.93
N ILE A 301 -0.20 0.53 9.73
CA ILE A 301 -0.64 1.92 9.45
C ILE A 301 -1.85 2.29 10.32
N MET A 302 -2.82 1.38 10.49
CA MET A 302 -3.97 1.63 11.36
C MET A 302 -3.54 1.84 12.81
N GLN A 303 -2.62 1.03 13.32
CA GLN A 303 -2.07 1.19 14.68
C GLN A 303 -1.31 2.50 14.83
N GLY A 304 -0.60 2.91 13.77
CA GLY A 304 0.05 4.21 13.70
C GLY A 304 -0.94 5.37 13.84
N TYR A 305 -2.01 5.35 13.09
CA TYR A 305 -3.06 6.36 13.22
C TYR A 305 -3.64 6.43 14.63
N VAL A 306 -3.99 5.28 15.22
CA VAL A 306 -4.50 5.24 16.60
C VAL A 306 -3.49 5.86 17.58
N ARG A 307 -2.20 5.49 17.48
CA ARG A 307 -1.15 6.02 18.36
C ARG A 307 -0.92 7.51 18.17
N LEU A 308 -0.86 8.00 16.94
CA LEU A 308 -0.65 9.41 16.63
C LEU A 308 -1.83 10.26 17.12
N ILE A 309 -3.07 9.82 16.85
CA ILE A 309 -4.28 10.53 17.29
C ILE A 309 -4.36 10.62 18.82
N LEU A 310 -4.07 9.52 19.54
CA LEU A 310 -4.10 9.51 21.00
C LEU A 310 -2.90 10.22 21.65
N ALA A 311 -1.79 10.42 20.92
CA ALA A 311 -0.64 11.16 21.40
C ALA A 311 -0.75 12.67 21.15
N ALA A 312 -1.69 13.12 20.35
CA ALA A 312 -1.89 14.52 20.03
C ALA A 312 -2.29 15.31 21.28
N LYS A 313 -1.69 16.49 21.46
CA LYS A 313 -1.96 17.39 22.60
C LYS A 313 -2.82 18.60 22.17
N ASP A 314 -2.57 19.13 20.97
CA ASP A 314 -3.20 20.39 20.53
C ASP A 314 -4.22 20.13 19.42
N TYR A 315 -3.82 19.46 18.32
CA TYR A 315 -4.71 19.23 17.18
C TYR A 315 -4.43 17.97 16.41
N VAL A 316 -5.45 17.46 15.70
CA VAL A 316 -5.39 16.37 14.73
C VAL A 316 -6.17 16.81 13.49
N TYR A 317 -5.47 17.00 12.36
CA TYR A 317 -6.09 17.33 11.08
C TYR A 317 -5.96 16.14 10.13
N LEU A 318 -7.09 15.64 9.66
CA LEU A 318 -7.20 14.47 8.81
C LEU A 318 -7.80 14.88 7.46
N GLU A 319 -7.10 14.54 6.37
CA GLU A 319 -7.61 14.66 5.03
C GLU A 319 -7.72 13.28 4.40
N THR A 320 -8.89 12.90 3.89
CA THR A 320 -9.11 11.60 3.27
C THR A 320 -10.21 11.66 2.21
N PRO A 321 -10.02 11.01 1.04
CA PRO A 321 -11.09 10.91 0.03
C PRO A 321 -12.23 9.99 0.46
N TYR A 322 -11.96 9.03 1.36
CA TYR A 322 -12.90 7.99 1.79
C TYR A 322 -12.86 7.82 3.30
N PHE A 323 -13.74 8.50 4.00
CA PHE A 323 -13.80 8.37 5.44
C PHE A 323 -14.58 7.12 5.84
N LEU A 324 -13.88 5.99 5.88
CA LEU A 324 -14.37 4.69 6.32
C LEU A 324 -13.45 4.16 7.44
N PRO A 325 -13.46 4.80 8.61
CA PRO A 325 -12.55 4.45 9.69
C PRO A 325 -12.88 3.06 10.25
N THR A 326 -11.86 2.37 10.74
CA THR A 326 -12.09 1.23 11.65
C THR A 326 -12.63 1.76 12.99
N ASP A 327 -13.30 0.90 13.77
CA ASP A 327 -13.82 1.29 15.08
C ASP A 327 -12.71 1.85 15.99
N SER A 328 -11.49 1.29 15.90
CA SER A 328 -10.33 1.75 16.69
C SER A 328 -9.90 3.17 16.33
N VAL A 329 -9.83 3.50 15.04
CA VAL A 329 -9.46 4.86 14.58
C VAL A 329 -10.58 5.85 14.93
N PHE A 330 -11.83 5.45 14.71
CA PHE A 330 -12.98 6.32 15.03
C PHE A 330 -13.07 6.60 16.52
N LEU A 331 -12.86 5.58 17.37
CA LEU A 331 -12.82 5.75 18.82
C LEU A 331 -11.67 6.66 19.25
N ALA A 332 -10.47 6.49 18.66
CA ALA A 332 -9.33 7.35 18.97
C ALA A 332 -9.62 8.82 18.66
N MET A 333 -10.24 9.13 17.50
CA MET A 333 -10.64 10.49 17.12
C MET A 333 -11.64 11.08 18.13
N LYS A 334 -12.67 10.33 18.51
CA LYS A 334 -13.68 10.78 19.49
C LYS A 334 -13.04 11.00 20.87
N THR A 335 -12.12 10.12 21.27
CA THR A 335 -11.41 10.25 22.55
C THR A 335 -10.52 11.49 22.54
N ALA A 336 -9.77 11.75 21.49
CA ALA A 336 -8.95 12.94 21.36
C ALA A 336 -9.80 14.23 21.42
N ALA A 337 -10.90 14.28 20.66
CA ALA A 337 -11.82 15.43 20.67
C ALA A 337 -12.45 15.64 22.07
N ALA A 338 -12.89 14.57 22.73
CA ALA A 338 -13.44 14.64 24.10
C ALA A 338 -12.39 15.07 25.14
N SER A 339 -11.09 14.85 24.84
CA SER A 339 -9.98 15.30 25.69
C SER A 339 -9.54 16.75 25.42
N GLY A 340 -10.24 17.47 24.54
CA GLY A 340 -9.95 18.88 24.26
C GLY A 340 -9.00 19.11 23.07
N VAL A 341 -8.61 18.06 22.34
CA VAL A 341 -7.80 18.18 21.11
C VAL A 341 -8.67 18.71 19.97
N ASP A 342 -8.18 19.70 19.20
CA ASP A 342 -8.87 20.20 18.00
C ASP A 342 -8.81 19.14 16.88
N VAL A 343 -9.87 18.36 16.70
CA VAL A 343 -9.93 17.31 15.67
C VAL A 343 -10.72 17.82 14.46
N ARG A 344 -10.04 17.95 13.31
CA ARG A 344 -10.68 18.37 12.05
C ARG A 344 -10.54 17.30 11.00
N LEU A 345 -11.64 17.06 10.27
CA LEU A 345 -11.73 16.11 9.19
C LEU A 345 -12.12 16.82 7.89
N LEU A 346 -11.25 16.70 6.88
CA LEU A 346 -11.51 17.19 5.53
C LEU A 346 -11.85 16.01 4.63
N VAL A 347 -13.03 16.06 4.01
CA VAL A 347 -13.50 15.07 3.03
C VAL A 347 -13.99 15.78 1.76
N PRO A 348 -13.93 15.15 0.57
CA PRO A 348 -14.42 15.75 -0.65
C PRO A 348 -15.96 15.92 -0.61
N ARG A 349 -16.45 17.00 -1.21
CA ARG A 349 -17.89 17.24 -1.38
C ARG A 349 -18.54 16.14 -2.24
N HIS A 350 -17.84 15.69 -3.27
CA HIS A 350 -18.26 14.63 -4.17
C HIS A 350 -17.14 13.58 -4.27
N CYS A 351 -17.49 12.33 -4.05
CA CYS A 351 -16.57 11.20 -4.17
C CYS A 351 -16.69 10.59 -5.57
N ASP A 352 -15.59 10.08 -6.12
CA ASP A 352 -15.56 9.34 -7.39
C ASP A 352 -16.29 8.00 -7.34
N ALA A 353 -16.53 7.46 -6.11
CA ALA A 353 -17.26 6.22 -5.87
C ALA A 353 -18.53 6.47 -5.03
N ARG A 354 -19.71 6.52 -5.67
CA ARG A 354 -21.00 6.83 -5.03
C ARG A 354 -21.32 5.94 -3.81
N PHE A 355 -21.02 4.65 -3.91
CA PHE A 355 -21.29 3.72 -2.80
C PHE A 355 -20.43 4.03 -1.58
N VAL A 356 -19.16 4.39 -1.81
CA VAL A 356 -18.21 4.80 -0.75
C VAL A 356 -18.64 6.13 -0.14
N GLU A 357 -19.15 7.06 -0.94
CA GLU A 357 -19.69 8.34 -0.47
C GLU A 357 -20.85 8.14 0.53
N TRP A 358 -21.80 7.27 0.19
CA TRP A 358 -22.92 6.97 1.10
C TRP A 358 -22.46 6.33 2.41
N ALA A 359 -21.54 5.39 2.33
CA ALA A 359 -20.94 4.77 3.52
C ALA A 359 -20.18 5.80 4.36
N SER A 360 -19.36 6.66 3.75
CA SER A 360 -18.63 7.73 4.42
C SER A 360 -19.58 8.72 5.15
N ARG A 361 -20.66 9.14 4.48
CA ARG A 361 -21.67 10.03 5.07
C ARG A 361 -22.35 9.43 6.33
N SER A 362 -22.45 8.11 6.44
CA SER A 362 -23.02 7.47 7.63
C SER A 362 -22.15 7.66 8.87
N TYR A 363 -20.82 7.74 8.69
CA TYR A 363 -19.90 8.04 9.79
C TYR A 363 -19.87 9.51 10.17
N LEU A 364 -20.02 10.43 9.20
CA LEU A 364 -20.01 11.87 9.45
C LEU A 364 -21.20 12.38 10.26
N ARG A 365 -22.25 11.56 10.43
CA ARG A 365 -23.43 11.89 11.27
C ARG A 365 -23.30 11.43 12.72
N ARG A 366 -22.25 10.70 13.04
CA ARG A 366 -21.98 10.14 14.40
C ARG A 366 -21.02 11.01 15.20
#